data_940384e936a52cac23130f94077ebdc4
#
_entry.id   940384e936a52cac23130f94077ebdc4
#
_cell.length_a   1.000
_cell.length_b   1.000
_cell.length_c   1.000
_cell.angle_alpha   90.00
_cell.angle_beta   90.00
_cell.angle_gamma   90.00
#
_symmetry.space_group_name_H-M   'P 1'
#
loop_
_entity.id
_entity.type
_entity.pdbx_description
1 polymer ?
#
loop_
_entity_poly.entity_id
_entity_poly.type
_entity_poly.pdbx_seq_one_letter_code
_entity_poly.pdbx_strand_id
1 'polypeptide(L)'
;MRVILLVLAALVFPAAAQEDMSAKTWLNNMSQALRDKEFKASLIQLQAGHVRPLVYLHGIVNGQEIAFLEYLNGPPKNAVRVGNTVTFIEHDQAPYSVVAGRLQGIWPAAFAGDIGALETSYQFILGGRSRIAGRPGQMIRLLPYDNSRYGYQVWLDMETYLPLRFDMLTEDRQLLEQLMVIELLELQEPPALLLEAYKHEWPPVIDQAERQEGQNWQFAWLPKGFSVLIRDHHRLIGSHEAVEYIGLSDGMASISVYVARAGSSPLPEELLTRNGLSLVTEKVGNAEVVALGKVPMETLSRIAKSLTLE
;
A
#
# COMPACT_ATOMS: atom_id res chain seq x y z
N MET A 1 -69.99 -32.81 26.96
CA MET A 1 -68.58 -32.81 26.45
C MET A 1 -68.35 -31.55 25.65
N ARG A 2 -67.67 -30.56 26.25
CA ARG A 2 -67.29 -29.31 25.54
C ARG A 2 -65.83 -29.44 25.06
N VAL A 3 -65.65 -29.46 23.76
CA VAL A 3 -64.32 -29.49 23.11
C VAL A 3 -63.82 -28.02 23.06
N ILE A 4 -62.76 -27.71 23.77
CA ILE A 4 -62.05 -26.42 23.69
C ILE A 4 -61.04 -26.54 22.59
N LEU A 5 -61.25 -25.80 21.49
CA LEU A 5 -60.30 -25.66 20.39
C LEU A 5 -59.26 -24.58 20.78
N LEU A 6 -58.05 -24.97 21.09
CA LEU A 6 -56.92 -24.04 21.32
C LEU A 6 -56.33 -23.65 19.95
N VAL A 7 -56.59 -22.43 19.52
CA VAL A 7 -55.96 -21.85 18.34
C VAL A 7 -54.58 -21.29 18.74
N LEU A 8 -53.54 -21.99 18.30
CA LEU A 8 -52.14 -21.54 18.49
C LEU A 8 -51.82 -20.50 17.41
N ALA A 9 -51.86 -19.22 17.77
CA ALA A 9 -51.42 -18.14 16.88
C ALA A 9 -49.89 -18.13 16.83
N ALA A 10 -49.31 -18.61 15.73
CA ALA A 10 -47.88 -18.49 15.46
C ALA A 10 -47.56 -17.00 15.14
N LEU A 11 -46.93 -16.32 16.09
CA LEU A 11 -46.30 -15.00 15.85
C LEU A 11 -45.14 -15.15 14.93
N VAL A 12 -45.34 -14.91 13.63
CA VAL A 12 -44.28 -14.77 12.63
C VAL A 12 -43.68 -13.39 12.86
N PHE A 13 -42.57 -13.30 13.60
CA PHE A 13 -41.73 -12.11 13.59
C PHE A 13 -41.05 -12.00 12.24
N PRO A 14 -41.22 -10.89 11.49
CA PRO A 14 -40.41 -10.66 10.33
C PRO A 14 -38.96 -10.58 10.82
N ALA A 15 -38.09 -11.48 10.40
CA ALA A 15 -36.65 -11.33 10.52
C ALA A 15 -36.31 -10.07 9.72
N ALA A 16 -36.05 -8.97 10.39
CA ALA A 16 -35.47 -7.80 9.76
C ALA A 16 -34.16 -8.27 9.14
N ALA A 17 -34.11 -8.36 7.81
CA ALA A 17 -32.88 -8.57 7.10
C ALA A 17 -31.98 -7.39 7.46
N GLN A 18 -30.95 -7.64 8.26
CA GLN A 18 -29.93 -6.66 8.54
C GLN A 18 -29.31 -6.35 7.19
N GLU A 19 -29.53 -5.13 6.66
CA GLU A 19 -28.90 -4.71 5.40
C GLU A 19 -27.40 -4.87 5.57
N ASP A 20 -26.81 -5.78 4.77
CA ASP A 20 -25.37 -5.97 4.78
C ASP A 20 -24.69 -4.67 4.37
N MET A 21 -23.78 -4.20 5.22
CA MET A 21 -22.99 -3.00 4.98
C MET A 21 -22.29 -3.09 3.63
N SER A 22 -22.33 -2.02 2.83
CA SER A 22 -21.72 -2.01 1.49
C SER A 22 -20.19 -2.23 1.55
N ALA A 23 -19.62 -2.77 0.48
CA ALA A 23 -18.17 -2.94 0.37
C ALA A 23 -17.41 -1.61 0.56
N LYS A 24 -17.95 -0.49 0.01
CA LYS A 24 -17.39 0.84 0.20
C LYS A 24 -17.41 1.27 1.66
N THR A 25 -18.51 1.02 2.37
CA THR A 25 -18.61 1.36 3.79
C THR A 25 -17.59 0.57 4.63
N TRP A 26 -17.38 -0.71 4.33
CA TRP A 26 -16.33 -1.52 4.95
C TRP A 26 -14.94 -0.92 4.76
N LEU A 27 -14.60 -0.51 3.52
CA LEU A 27 -13.31 0.10 3.20
C LEU A 27 -13.13 1.48 3.86
N ASN A 28 -14.19 2.28 3.95
CA ASN A 28 -14.15 3.56 4.67
C ASN A 28 -13.91 3.36 6.17
N ASN A 29 -14.59 2.38 6.79
CA ASN A 29 -14.38 2.05 8.20
C ASN A 29 -12.95 1.53 8.44
N MET A 30 -12.40 0.73 7.52
CA MET A 30 -11.00 0.31 7.55
C MET A 30 -10.05 1.52 7.50
N SER A 31 -10.29 2.43 6.57
CA SER A 31 -9.46 3.65 6.43
C SER A 31 -9.47 4.47 7.71
N GLN A 32 -10.63 4.61 8.35
CA GLN A 32 -10.75 5.27 9.64
C GLN A 32 -10.03 4.50 10.75
N ALA A 33 -10.24 3.19 10.84
CA ALA A 33 -9.62 2.34 11.85
C ALA A 33 -8.09 2.38 11.80
N LEU A 34 -7.51 2.39 10.60
CA LEU A 34 -6.06 2.49 10.40
C LEU A 34 -5.47 3.82 10.90
N ARG A 35 -6.26 4.90 10.93
CA ARG A 35 -5.81 6.21 11.42
C ARG A 35 -6.08 6.41 12.91
N ASP A 36 -7.18 5.87 13.43
CA ASP A 36 -7.71 6.25 14.73
C ASP A 36 -7.43 5.22 15.83
N LYS A 37 -7.18 3.95 15.45
CA LYS A 37 -7.01 2.89 16.44
C LYS A 37 -5.55 2.71 16.85
N GLU A 38 -5.37 2.37 18.12
CA GLU A 38 -4.10 1.95 18.67
C GLU A 38 -4.01 0.42 18.62
N PHE A 39 -2.99 -0.10 17.94
CA PHE A 39 -2.86 -1.53 17.77
C PHE A 39 -1.43 -1.98 17.51
N LYS A 40 -1.21 -3.26 17.81
CA LYS A 40 -0.03 -4.03 17.39
C LYS A 40 -0.48 -5.14 16.46
N ALA A 41 0.18 -5.30 15.33
CA ALA A 41 0.00 -6.42 14.42
C ALA A 41 1.32 -7.15 14.18
N SER A 42 1.33 -8.46 14.41
CA SER A 42 2.38 -9.35 13.92
C SER A 42 1.92 -9.89 12.56
N LEU A 43 2.76 -9.77 11.54
CA LEU A 43 2.39 -10.02 10.15
C LEU A 43 3.40 -10.92 9.44
N ILE A 44 2.93 -11.60 8.42
CA ILE A 44 3.77 -12.28 7.44
C ILE A 44 3.51 -11.65 6.07
N GLN A 45 4.55 -11.18 5.42
CA GLN A 45 4.54 -10.80 4.02
C GLN A 45 5.10 -11.92 3.16
N LEU A 46 4.33 -12.38 2.18
CA LEU A 46 4.76 -13.30 1.13
C LEU A 46 4.83 -12.52 -0.18
N GLN A 47 6.01 -12.44 -0.76
CA GLN A 47 6.27 -11.75 -2.01
C GLN A 47 7.36 -12.48 -2.81
N ALA A 48 7.10 -12.84 -4.06
CA ALA A 48 8.03 -13.53 -4.95
C ALA A 48 8.71 -14.76 -4.30
N GLY A 49 7.96 -15.56 -3.55
CA GLY A 49 8.47 -16.74 -2.83
C GLY A 49 9.23 -16.45 -1.53
N HIS A 50 9.46 -15.18 -1.20
CA HIS A 50 10.11 -14.78 0.05
C HIS A 50 9.07 -14.51 1.14
N VAL A 51 9.34 -15.04 2.32
CA VAL A 51 8.53 -14.85 3.53
C VAL A 51 9.26 -13.90 4.47
N ARG A 52 8.59 -12.81 4.85
CA ARG A 52 9.12 -11.78 5.76
C ARG A 52 8.18 -11.59 6.93
N PRO A 53 8.57 -12.00 8.15
CA PRO A 53 7.82 -11.66 9.35
C PRO A 53 8.09 -10.21 9.74
N LEU A 54 7.03 -9.52 10.16
CA LEU A 54 7.02 -8.10 10.49
C LEU A 54 6.26 -7.87 11.79
N VAL A 55 6.62 -6.83 12.52
CA VAL A 55 5.79 -6.25 13.59
C VAL A 55 5.46 -4.81 13.22
N TYR A 56 4.19 -4.47 13.32
CA TYR A 56 3.69 -3.12 13.10
C TYR A 56 2.98 -2.63 14.35
N LEU A 57 3.38 -1.46 14.83
CA LEU A 57 2.76 -0.74 15.93
C LEU A 57 2.17 0.56 15.37
N HIS A 58 0.97 0.89 15.83
CA HIS A 58 0.30 2.14 15.47
C HIS A 58 -0.34 2.74 16.71
N GLY A 59 -0.25 4.06 16.85
CA GLY A 59 -0.88 4.79 17.93
C GLY A 59 -0.87 6.29 17.72
N ILE A 60 -1.55 6.99 18.63
CA ILE A 60 -1.68 8.45 18.61
C ILE A 60 -1.08 9.00 19.90
N VAL A 61 -0.06 9.83 19.78
CA VAL A 61 0.60 10.50 20.90
C VAL A 61 0.45 12.00 20.75
N ASN A 62 -0.19 12.64 21.73
CA ASN A 62 -0.48 14.08 21.72
C ASN A 62 -1.18 14.57 20.43
N GLY A 63 -2.10 13.76 19.88
CA GLY A 63 -2.82 14.07 18.65
C GLY A 63 -2.01 13.85 17.36
N GLN A 64 -0.81 13.31 17.45
CA GLN A 64 0.04 12.98 16.32
C GLN A 64 0.09 11.47 16.11
N GLU A 65 -0.14 11.04 14.88
CA GLU A 65 -0.06 9.65 14.46
C GLU A 65 1.39 9.17 14.42
N ILE A 66 1.68 8.07 15.12
CA ILE A 66 2.99 7.44 15.19
C ILE A 66 2.86 5.97 14.82
N ALA A 67 3.80 5.49 14.01
CA ALA A 67 3.87 4.09 13.67
C ALA A 67 5.32 3.58 13.67
N PHE A 68 5.48 2.32 14.00
CA PHE A 68 6.75 1.62 14.01
C PHE A 68 6.61 0.32 13.24
N LEU A 69 7.54 0.07 12.33
CA LEU A 69 7.64 -1.17 11.56
C LEU A 69 8.99 -1.82 11.80
N GLU A 70 8.99 -3.08 12.18
CA GLU A 70 10.17 -3.88 12.38
C GLU A 70 10.17 -5.11 11.48
N TYR A 71 11.29 -5.36 10.82
CA TYR A 71 11.55 -6.59 10.07
C TYR A 71 12.24 -7.58 11.00
N LEU A 72 11.63 -8.75 11.21
CA LEU A 72 12.13 -9.71 12.20
C LEU A 72 13.20 -10.67 11.65
N ASN A 73 13.38 -10.73 10.33
CA ASN A 73 14.39 -11.58 9.68
C ASN A 73 15.36 -10.74 8.86
N GLY A 74 16.61 -11.19 8.81
CA GLY A 74 17.70 -10.53 8.11
C GLY A 74 18.44 -9.51 9.00
N PRO A 75 19.26 -8.63 8.39
CA PRO A 75 19.87 -7.52 9.11
C PRO A 75 18.81 -6.61 9.75
N PRO A 76 19.06 -6.04 10.93
CA PRO A 76 18.11 -5.13 11.57
C PRO A 76 17.66 -4.02 10.62
N LYS A 77 16.35 -3.91 10.45
CA LYS A 77 15.72 -2.91 9.61
C LYS A 77 14.40 -2.49 10.24
N ASN A 78 14.32 -1.20 10.57
CA ASN A 78 13.13 -0.60 11.16
C ASN A 78 12.74 0.65 10.38
N ALA A 79 11.48 1.02 10.49
CA ALA A 79 11.00 2.30 10.04
C ALA A 79 10.08 2.91 11.11
N VAL A 80 10.29 4.17 11.40
CA VAL A 80 9.50 4.93 12.38
C VAL A 80 8.83 6.09 11.66
N ARG A 81 7.52 6.23 11.84
CA ARG A 81 6.80 7.40 11.37
C ARG A 81 6.36 8.26 12.55
N VAL A 82 6.64 9.55 12.47
CA VAL A 82 6.13 10.57 13.39
C VAL A 82 5.46 11.66 12.54
N GLY A 83 4.14 11.68 12.55
CA GLY A 83 3.34 12.55 11.66
C GLY A 83 3.63 12.29 10.19
N ASN A 84 4.16 13.29 9.48
CA ASN A 84 4.49 13.22 8.05
C ASN A 84 5.96 12.88 7.76
N THR A 85 6.73 12.47 8.77
CA THR A 85 8.13 12.11 8.61
C THR A 85 8.31 10.62 8.87
N VAL A 86 9.00 9.94 7.97
CA VAL A 86 9.42 8.54 8.14
C VAL A 86 10.92 8.49 8.23
N THR A 87 11.43 7.90 9.30
CA THR A 87 12.86 7.63 9.51
C THR A 87 13.13 6.15 9.31
N PHE A 88 14.08 5.84 8.45
CA PHE A 88 14.58 4.49 8.22
C PHE A 88 15.83 4.26 9.07
N ILE A 89 15.89 3.10 9.72
CA ILE A 89 17.00 2.65 10.57
C ILE A 89 17.43 1.30 10.00
N GLU A 90 18.58 1.26 9.36
CA GLU A 90 19.13 0.07 8.70
C GLU A 90 20.51 -0.24 9.28
N HIS A 91 20.92 -1.52 9.18
CA HIS A 91 22.11 -2.03 9.88
C HIS A 91 23.43 -1.39 9.44
N ASP A 92 23.56 -1.07 8.16
CA ASP A 92 24.80 -0.72 7.46
C ASP A 92 24.90 0.76 7.09
N GLN A 93 23.94 1.58 7.49
CA GLN A 93 23.92 3.01 7.19
C GLN A 93 23.36 3.84 8.35
N ALA A 94 23.76 5.12 8.40
CA ALA A 94 23.18 6.05 9.35
C ALA A 94 21.67 6.22 9.12
N PRO A 95 20.87 6.36 10.19
CA PRO A 95 19.44 6.64 10.04
C PRO A 95 19.20 7.89 9.21
N TYR A 96 18.16 7.85 8.38
CA TYR A 96 17.77 8.98 7.54
C TYR A 96 16.25 9.16 7.51
N SER A 97 15.81 10.41 7.38
CA SER A 97 14.41 10.78 7.39
C SER A 97 13.94 11.32 6.03
N VAL A 98 12.72 10.97 5.64
CA VAL A 98 12.05 11.47 4.44
C VAL A 98 10.65 11.97 4.77
N VAL A 99 10.12 12.88 3.98
CA VAL A 99 8.71 13.26 4.06
C VAL A 99 7.86 12.14 3.45
N ALA A 100 7.07 11.49 4.27
CA ALA A 100 6.11 10.49 3.83
C ALA A 100 4.97 10.37 4.86
N GLY A 101 3.74 10.56 4.42
CA GLY A 101 2.56 10.49 5.29
C GLY A 101 2.21 9.07 5.79
N ARG A 102 3.06 8.07 5.54
CA ARG A 102 2.84 6.66 5.96
C ARG A 102 4.10 5.83 5.82
N LEU A 103 4.15 4.71 6.53
CA LEU A 103 5.15 3.66 6.32
C LEU A 103 4.85 2.91 5.02
N GLN A 104 5.82 2.90 4.12
CA GLN A 104 5.71 2.16 2.85
C GLN A 104 5.88 0.66 3.08
N GLY A 105 5.23 -0.14 2.24
CA GLY A 105 5.46 -1.59 2.16
C GLY A 105 4.54 -2.46 3.00
N ILE A 106 3.59 -1.88 3.76
CA ILE A 106 2.57 -2.65 4.49
C ILE A 106 1.23 -2.57 3.75
N TRP A 107 0.58 -1.41 3.80
CA TRP A 107 -0.73 -1.21 3.18
C TRP A 107 -0.64 -0.26 1.99
N PRO A 108 -1.52 -0.42 0.97
CA PRO A 108 -1.65 0.56 -0.11
C PRO A 108 -1.95 1.97 0.42
N ALA A 109 -1.54 2.97 -0.35
CA ALA A 109 -1.72 4.38 -0.01
C ALA A 109 -3.17 4.74 0.27
N ALA A 110 -4.03 4.26 -0.58
CA ALA A 110 -5.43 4.57 -0.52
C ALA A 110 -6.11 4.07 0.76
N PHE A 111 -5.55 3.05 1.44
CA PHE A 111 -6.15 2.51 2.66
C PHE A 111 -6.13 3.50 3.83
N ALA A 112 -5.18 4.43 3.85
CA ALA A 112 -5.18 5.54 4.82
C ALA A 112 -5.71 6.87 4.22
N GLY A 113 -6.19 6.84 2.95
CA GLY A 113 -6.63 8.01 2.19
C GLY A 113 -8.11 8.01 1.83
N ASP A 114 -8.42 8.61 0.68
CA ASP A 114 -9.77 8.65 0.11
C ASP A 114 -10.08 7.36 -0.65
N ILE A 115 -10.85 6.49 -0.03
CA ILE A 115 -11.35 5.25 -0.66
C ILE A 115 -12.23 5.55 -1.88
N GLY A 116 -12.97 6.68 -1.86
CA GLY A 116 -13.86 7.07 -2.96
C GLY A 116 -13.10 7.31 -4.26
N ALA A 117 -11.87 7.78 -4.21
CA ALA A 117 -11.04 8.00 -5.40
C ALA A 117 -10.76 6.69 -6.17
N LEU A 118 -10.73 5.55 -5.48
CA LEU A 118 -10.51 4.24 -6.10
C LEU A 118 -11.67 3.78 -6.99
N GLU A 119 -12.89 4.29 -6.80
CA GLU A 119 -14.07 3.91 -7.61
C GLU A 119 -13.92 4.27 -9.09
N THR A 120 -12.99 5.16 -9.42
CA THR A 120 -12.66 5.48 -10.81
C THR A 120 -11.96 4.34 -11.54
N SER A 121 -11.31 3.46 -10.79
CA SER A 121 -10.40 2.41 -11.28
C SER A 121 -10.79 1.01 -10.88
N TYR A 122 -11.54 0.86 -9.77
CA TYR A 122 -11.90 -0.44 -9.20
C TYR A 122 -13.39 -0.51 -8.84
N GLN A 123 -13.96 -1.67 -9.09
CA GLN A 123 -15.25 -2.08 -8.55
C GLN A 123 -15.03 -2.72 -7.18
N PHE A 124 -15.79 -2.28 -6.18
CA PHE A 124 -15.79 -2.88 -4.85
C PHE A 124 -16.88 -3.94 -4.74
N ILE A 125 -16.49 -5.17 -4.39
CA ILE A 125 -17.41 -6.30 -4.27
C ILE A 125 -17.32 -6.88 -2.86
N LEU A 126 -18.46 -6.93 -2.18
CA LEU A 126 -18.57 -7.62 -0.92
C LEU A 126 -18.43 -9.14 -1.15
N GLY A 127 -17.49 -9.77 -0.47
CA GLY A 127 -17.23 -11.20 -0.55
C GLY A 127 -17.77 -11.96 0.66
N GLY A 128 -17.35 -13.22 0.77
CA GLY A 128 -17.70 -14.07 1.89
C GLY A 128 -16.97 -13.70 3.18
N ARG A 129 -17.30 -14.39 4.25
CA ARG A 129 -16.66 -14.29 5.56
C ARG A 129 -15.71 -15.46 5.79
N SER A 130 -14.63 -15.24 6.51
CA SER A 130 -13.66 -16.27 6.87
C SER A 130 -13.02 -15.95 8.21
N ARG A 131 -12.38 -16.96 8.82
CA ARG A 131 -11.61 -16.75 10.06
C ARG A 131 -10.14 -16.53 9.70
N ILE A 132 -9.56 -15.41 10.12
CA ILE A 132 -8.15 -15.05 9.91
C ILE A 132 -7.56 -14.58 11.23
N ALA A 133 -6.37 -15.04 11.59
CA ALA A 133 -5.73 -14.73 12.87
C ALA A 133 -6.64 -14.98 14.09
N GLY A 134 -7.50 -16.01 14.02
CA GLY A 134 -8.46 -16.31 15.06
C GLY A 134 -9.72 -15.43 15.09
N ARG A 135 -9.85 -14.42 14.23
CA ARG A 135 -10.88 -13.38 14.22
C ARG A 135 -11.83 -13.55 13.03
N PRO A 136 -13.11 -13.19 13.15
CA PRO A 136 -14.04 -13.20 12.02
C PRO A 136 -13.68 -12.05 11.06
N GLY A 137 -13.47 -12.36 9.80
CA GLY A 137 -13.10 -11.42 8.76
C GLY A 137 -14.11 -11.35 7.64
N GLN A 138 -14.47 -10.13 7.22
CA GLN A 138 -15.27 -9.84 6.03
C GLN A 138 -14.33 -9.59 4.85
N MET A 139 -14.51 -10.32 3.74
CA MET A 139 -13.74 -10.11 2.51
C MET A 139 -14.36 -9.01 1.67
N ILE A 140 -13.50 -8.13 1.13
CA ILE A 140 -13.83 -7.18 0.07
C ILE A 140 -12.87 -7.42 -1.09
N ARG A 141 -13.39 -7.45 -2.31
CA ARG A 141 -12.58 -7.49 -3.54
C ARG A 141 -12.59 -6.13 -4.22
N LEU A 142 -11.42 -5.72 -4.68
CA LEU A 142 -11.24 -4.56 -5.54
C LEU A 142 -10.88 -5.10 -6.92
N LEU A 143 -11.85 -5.11 -7.83
CA LEU A 143 -11.67 -5.59 -9.20
C LEU A 143 -11.40 -4.40 -10.11
N PRO A 144 -10.29 -4.40 -10.85
CA PRO A 144 -10.00 -3.32 -11.80
C PRO A 144 -11.01 -3.33 -12.95
N TYR A 145 -11.31 -2.15 -13.49
CA TYR A 145 -12.16 -2.01 -14.69
C TYR A 145 -11.38 -2.26 -15.98
N ASP A 146 -10.05 -2.29 -15.91
CA ASP A 146 -9.16 -2.50 -17.05
C ASP A 146 -8.05 -3.51 -16.71
N ASN A 147 -7.30 -3.95 -17.71
CA ASN A 147 -6.20 -4.91 -17.56
C ASN A 147 -4.85 -4.20 -17.29
N SER A 148 -4.87 -2.90 -16.96
CA SER A 148 -3.65 -2.12 -16.73
C SER A 148 -3.11 -2.27 -15.31
N ARG A 149 -3.80 -3.01 -14.45
CA ARG A 149 -3.48 -3.18 -13.03
C ARG A 149 -3.95 -4.52 -12.49
N TYR A 150 -3.42 -4.89 -11.33
CA TYR A 150 -3.83 -6.10 -10.64
C TYR A 150 -5.09 -5.91 -9.81
N GLY A 151 -5.77 -7.02 -9.52
CA GLY A 151 -6.89 -7.05 -8.59
C GLY A 151 -6.41 -7.27 -7.15
N TYR A 152 -7.27 -6.90 -6.18
CA TYR A 152 -6.94 -7.06 -4.77
C TYR A 152 -8.09 -7.71 -3.99
N GLN A 153 -7.72 -8.37 -2.90
CA GLN A 153 -8.66 -8.86 -1.88
C GLN A 153 -8.15 -8.41 -0.51
N VAL A 154 -9.05 -7.89 0.30
CA VAL A 154 -8.76 -7.53 1.68
C VAL A 154 -9.78 -8.17 2.60
N TRP A 155 -9.32 -8.75 3.71
CA TRP A 155 -10.16 -9.25 4.80
C TRP A 155 -10.07 -8.28 5.96
N LEU A 156 -11.21 -7.77 6.38
CA LEU A 156 -11.34 -6.81 7.45
C LEU A 156 -11.94 -7.48 8.67
N ASP A 157 -11.35 -7.26 9.81
CA ASP A 157 -11.91 -7.69 11.08
C ASP A 157 -13.32 -7.12 11.26
N MET A 158 -14.27 -7.97 11.59
CA MET A 158 -15.67 -7.57 11.73
C MET A 158 -15.95 -6.69 12.96
N GLU A 159 -15.05 -6.65 13.92
CA GLU A 159 -15.18 -5.86 15.14
C GLU A 159 -14.43 -4.54 15.06
N THR A 160 -13.17 -4.60 14.59
CA THR A 160 -12.27 -3.44 14.59
C THR A 160 -12.16 -2.73 13.26
N TYR A 161 -12.57 -3.38 12.16
CA TYR A 161 -12.36 -2.99 10.76
C TYR A 161 -10.90 -2.99 10.32
N LEU A 162 -9.94 -3.35 11.18
CA LEU A 162 -8.54 -3.42 10.80
C LEU A 162 -8.29 -4.53 9.78
N PRO A 163 -7.38 -4.35 8.81
CA PRO A 163 -7.09 -5.36 7.82
C PRO A 163 -6.36 -6.56 8.43
N LEU A 164 -6.91 -7.76 8.24
CA LEU A 164 -6.34 -9.02 8.69
C LEU A 164 -5.53 -9.71 7.59
N ARG A 165 -5.89 -9.49 6.33
CA ARG A 165 -5.18 -10.03 5.18
C ARG A 165 -5.39 -9.16 3.97
N PHE A 166 -4.34 -9.03 3.15
CA PHE A 166 -4.35 -8.35 1.88
C PHE A 166 -3.63 -9.20 0.83
N ASP A 167 -4.29 -9.46 -0.28
CA ASP A 167 -3.74 -10.20 -1.41
C ASP A 167 -3.74 -9.33 -2.66
N MET A 168 -2.65 -9.41 -3.44
CA MET A 168 -2.57 -8.90 -4.80
C MET A 168 -2.61 -10.08 -5.77
N LEU A 169 -3.48 -10.02 -6.77
CA LEU A 169 -3.80 -11.12 -7.66
C LEU A 169 -3.69 -10.70 -9.12
N THR A 170 -3.21 -11.62 -9.96
CA THR A 170 -3.32 -11.49 -11.42
C THR A 170 -4.78 -11.57 -11.89
N GLU A 171 -5.02 -11.30 -13.17
CA GLU A 171 -6.31 -11.50 -13.82
C GLU A 171 -6.82 -12.95 -13.67
N ASP A 172 -5.93 -13.93 -13.78
CA ASP A 172 -6.19 -15.37 -13.57
C ASP A 172 -6.26 -15.75 -12.08
N ARG A 173 -6.31 -14.78 -11.17
CA ARG A 173 -6.35 -14.96 -9.71
C ARG A 173 -5.15 -15.68 -9.11
N GLN A 174 -3.99 -15.64 -9.76
CA GLN A 174 -2.75 -16.13 -9.17
C GLN A 174 -2.26 -15.12 -8.13
N LEU A 175 -1.82 -15.64 -6.98
CA LEU A 175 -1.31 -14.82 -5.89
C LEU A 175 0.08 -14.27 -6.25
N LEU A 176 0.20 -12.94 -6.26
CA LEU A 176 1.47 -12.24 -6.48
C LEU A 176 2.11 -11.81 -5.17
N GLU A 177 1.29 -11.28 -4.26
CA GLU A 177 1.72 -10.83 -2.95
C GLU A 177 0.62 -11.06 -1.93
N GLN A 178 1.00 -11.40 -0.72
CA GLN A 178 0.10 -11.52 0.42
C GLN A 178 0.73 -10.85 1.64
N LEU A 179 -0.08 -10.10 2.34
CA LEU A 179 0.21 -9.65 3.69
C LEU A 179 -0.86 -10.22 4.61
N MET A 180 -0.46 -10.99 5.62
CA MET A 180 -1.39 -11.66 6.53
C MET A 180 -1.01 -11.39 7.97
N VAL A 181 -1.98 -10.92 8.74
CA VAL A 181 -1.87 -10.79 10.19
C VAL A 181 -1.93 -12.19 10.82
N ILE A 182 -1.01 -12.48 11.73
CA ILE A 182 -1.00 -13.70 12.54
C ILE A 182 -1.45 -13.42 13.98
N GLU A 183 -1.26 -12.18 14.45
CA GLU A 183 -1.75 -11.71 15.73
C GLU A 183 -2.14 -10.24 15.63
N LEU A 184 -3.31 -9.87 16.14
CA LEU A 184 -3.80 -8.49 16.23
C LEU A 184 -4.19 -8.20 17.67
N LEU A 185 -3.54 -7.20 18.26
CA LEU A 185 -3.81 -6.71 19.60
C LEU A 185 -4.27 -5.26 19.52
N GLU A 186 -5.49 -4.99 19.98
CA GLU A 186 -5.94 -3.63 20.23
C GLU A 186 -5.32 -3.15 21.54
N LEU A 187 -4.81 -1.93 21.54
CA LEU A 187 -4.15 -1.31 22.67
C LEU A 187 -5.06 -0.24 23.26
N GLN A 188 -5.03 -0.06 24.56
CA GLN A 188 -5.80 0.96 25.26
C GLN A 188 -5.03 2.30 25.32
N GLU A 189 -3.72 2.23 25.18
CA GLU A 189 -2.80 3.36 25.21
C GLU A 189 -1.59 3.08 24.30
N PRO A 190 -0.91 4.11 23.79
CA PRO A 190 0.29 3.94 23.00
C PRO A 190 1.38 3.20 23.79
N PRO A 191 2.00 2.15 23.22
CA PRO A 191 3.08 1.43 23.88
C PRO A 191 4.30 2.33 24.08
N ALA A 192 5.12 2.00 25.09
CA ALA A 192 6.32 2.76 25.48
C ALA A 192 7.22 3.09 24.28
N LEU A 193 7.38 2.15 23.35
CA LEU A 193 8.19 2.34 22.14
C LEU A 193 7.69 3.51 21.27
N LEU A 194 6.38 3.71 21.11
CA LEU A 194 5.83 4.85 20.37
C LEU A 194 5.96 6.17 21.14
N LEU A 195 5.87 6.12 22.48
CA LEU A 195 6.12 7.28 23.34
C LEU A 195 7.58 7.72 23.28
N GLU A 196 8.51 6.76 23.23
CA GLU A 196 9.94 7.03 23.04
C GLU A 196 10.21 7.58 21.64
N ALA A 197 9.63 6.97 20.61
CA ALA A 197 9.75 7.44 19.22
C ALA A 197 9.27 8.87 19.04
N TYR A 198 8.19 9.26 19.72
CA TYR A 198 7.67 10.65 19.71
C TYR A 198 8.65 11.65 20.32
N LYS A 199 9.37 11.26 21.37
CA LYS A 199 10.32 12.13 22.11
C LYS A 199 11.71 12.15 21.50
N HIS A 200 12.04 11.18 20.66
CA HIS A 200 13.36 11.04 20.07
C HIS A 200 13.63 12.12 19.03
N GLU A 201 14.86 12.68 19.06
CA GLU A 201 15.32 13.58 18.02
C GLU A 201 15.81 12.79 16.81
N TRP A 202 14.93 12.70 15.79
CA TRP A 202 15.25 12.02 14.54
C TRP A 202 16.15 12.88 13.65
N PRO A 203 16.95 12.27 12.74
CA PRO A 203 17.69 13.01 11.75
C PRO A 203 16.79 13.98 10.98
N PRO A 204 17.29 15.15 10.58
CA PRO A 204 16.53 16.07 9.75
C PRO A 204 16.12 15.36 8.45
N VAL A 205 14.96 15.74 7.92
CA VAL A 205 14.52 15.24 6.61
C VAL A 205 15.63 15.54 5.61
N ILE A 206 16.06 14.54 4.87
CA ILE A 206 16.98 14.74 3.75
C ILE A 206 16.25 15.67 2.80
N ASP A 207 16.68 16.92 2.80
CA ASP A 207 16.23 17.89 1.81
C ASP A 207 16.65 17.31 0.47
N GLN A 208 15.68 16.98 -0.38
CA GLN A 208 16.00 16.52 -1.73
C GLN A 208 16.71 17.69 -2.38
N ALA A 209 18.05 17.62 -2.31
CA ALA A 209 18.95 18.68 -2.72
C ALA A 209 18.50 19.23 -4.07
N GLU A 210 18.39 20.58 -4.09
CA GLU A 210 18.19 21.40 -5.27
C GLU A 210 17.50 20.65 -6.41
N ARG A 211 16.16 20.71 -6.43
CA ARG A 211 15.38 20.27 -7.57
C ARG A 211 15.92 21.01 -8.79
N GLN A 212 16.88 20.39 -9.48
CA GLN A 212 17.24 20.89 -10.79
C GLN A 212 15.99 20.77 -11.64
N GLU A 213 15.62 21.83 -12.34
CA GLU A 213 14.53 21.77 -13.30
C GLU A 213 14.87 20.67 -14.30
N GLY A 214 14.21 19.51 -14.17
CA GLY A 214 14.31 18.41 -15.11
C GLY A 214 13.69 18.79 -16.44
N GLN A 215 13.89 17.98 -17.46
CA GLN A 215 13.24 18.17 -18.75
C GLN A 215 11.72 17.97 -18.58
N ASN A 216 10.93 18.70 -19.38
CA ASN A 216 9.46 18.65 -19.28
C ASN A 216 8.90 17.40 -19.96
N TRP A 217 9.08 16.24 -19.33
CA TRP A 217 8.54 14.97 -19.80
C TRP A 217 7.05 14.88 -19.51
N GLN A 218 6.26 14.48 -20.50
CA GLN A 218 4.82 14.27 -20.37
C GLN A 218 4.45 12.87 -20.84
N PHE A 219 3.36 12.32 -20.26
CA PHE A 219 2.79 11.06 -20.69
C PHE A 219 1.61 11.32 -21.63
N ALA A 220 1.72 10.88 -22.88
CA ALA A 220 0.59 10.92 -23.82
C ALA A 220 -0.53 9.94 -23.41
N TRP A 221 -0.20 8.95 -22.56
CA TRP A 221 -1.15 8.01 -22.02
C TRP A 221 -0.77 7.54 -20.61
N LEU A 222 -1.76 7.52 -19.73
CA LEU A 222 -1.73 6.85 -18.43
C LEU A 222 -3.00 6.03 -18.26
N PRO A 223 -2.99 4.89 -17.54
CA PRO A 223 -4.22 4.21 -17.17
C PRO A 223 -5.11 5.13 -16.34
N LYS A 224 -6.43 4.98 -16.48
CA LYS A 224 -7.39 5.79 -15.73
C LYS A 224 -7.12 5.68 -14.22
N GLY A 225 -7.08 6.82 -13.52
CA GLY A 225 -6.81 6.89 -12.08
C GLY A 225 -5.34 7.01 -11.70
N PHE A 226 -4.40 6.73 -12.61
CA PHE A 226 -2.99 7.05 -12.36
C PHE A 226 -2.72 8.53 -12.54
N SER A 227 -1.94 9.09 -11.64
CA SER A 227 -1.46 10.47 -11.70
C SER A 227 0.02 10.54 -11.33
N VAL A 228 0.66 11.62 -11.78
CA VAL A 228 2.03 11.95 -11.37
C VAL A 228 1.98 12.48 -9.94
N LEU A 229 2.68 11.80 -9.03
CA LEU A 229 2.80 12.21 -7.63
C LEU A 229 4.05 13.04 -7.37
N ILE A 230 5.14 12.70 -8.06
CA ILE A 230 6.44 13.33 -7.86
C ILE A 230 7.20 13.38 -9.18
N ARG A 231 7.94 14.46 -9.36
CA ARG A 231 8.99 14.61 -10.37
C ARG A 231 10.24 15.03 -9.64
N ASP A 232 11.34 14.40 -9.95
CA ASP A 232 12.62 14.67 -9.31
C ASP A 232 13.76 14.44 -10.30
N HIS A 233 14.86 15.08 -10.06
CA HIS A 233 16.10 14.93 -10.84
C HIS A 233 17.24 14.69 -9.87
N HIS A 234 17.65 13.45 -9.71
CA HIS A 234 18.67 13.07 -8.74
C HIS A 234 19.62 12.02 -9.27
N ARG A 235 20.76 11.88 -8.61
CA ARG A 235 21.70 10.79 -8.88
C ARG A 235 21.25 9.54 -8.15
N LEU A 236 21.14 8.44 -8.88
CA LEU A 236 20.98 7.14 -8.26
C LEU A 236 22.28 6.71 -7.57
N ILE A 237 22.16 6.00 -6.45
CA ILE A 237 23.32 5.41 -5.76
C ILE A 237 24.06 4.50 -6.75
N GLY A 238 25.36 4.77 -6.97
CA GLY A 238 26.17 4.03 -7.94
C GLY A 238 26.14 4.57 -9.37
N SER A 239 25.38 5.63 -9.67
CA SER A 239 25.37 6.34 -10.95
C SER A 239 26.23 7.61 -10.92
N HIS A 240 26.96 7.88 -12.00
CA HIS A 240 27.71 9.13 -12.14
C HIS A 240 26.87 10.27 -12.72
N GLU A 241 25.75 9.95 -13.37
CA GLU A 241 24.86 10.91 -14.01
C GLU A 241 23.54 11.01 -13.25
N ALA A 242 22.97 12.21 -13.26
CA ALA A 242 21.63 12.42 -12.73
C ALA A 242 20.60 11.83 -13.70
N VAL A 243 19.59 11.19 -13.17
CA VAL A 243 18.44 10.67 -13.91
C VAL A 243 17.18 11.42 -13.51
N GLU A 244 16.27 11.55 -14.43
CA GLU A 244 14.95 12.05 -14.09
C GLU A 244 14.10 10.93 -13.52
N TYR A 245 13.42 11.22 -12.46
CA TYR A 245 12.52 10.31 -11.76
C TYR A 245 11.09 10.85 -11.79
N ILE A 246 10.15 10.01 -12.20
CA ILE A 246 8.73 10.34 -12.18
C ILE A 246 8.01 9.22 -11.44
N GLY A 247 7.39 9.56 -10.31
CA GLY A 247 6.56 8.64 -9.54
C GLY A 247 5.09 8.77 -9.91
N LEU A 248 4.47 7.64 -10.26
CA LEU A 248 3.05 7.55 -10.60
C LEU A 248 2.33 6.68 -9.58
N SER A 249 1.05 6.96 -9.31
CA SER A 249 0.21 6.07 -8.51
C SER A 249 -1.28 6.26 -8.83
N ASP A 250 -2.06 5.19 -8.61
CA ASP A 250 -3.52 5.21 -8.56
C ASP A 250 -4.05 5.04 -7.10
N GLY A 251 -3.13 5.10 -6.11
CA GLY A 251 -3.43 4.86 -4.71
C GLY A 251 -3.24 3.41 -4.26
N MET A 252 -3.44 2.43 -5.14
CA MET A 252 -3.20 1.00 -4.86
C MET A 252 -1.82 0.55 -5.34
N ALA A 253 -1.47 0.89 -6.56
CA ALA A 253 -0.18 0.61 -7.16
C ALA A 253 0.65 1.90 -7.31
N SER A 254 1.98 1.73 -7.27
CA SER A 254 2.95 2.78 -7.57
C SER A 254 3.89 2.32 -8.68
N ILE A 255 4.22 3.25 -9.57
CA ILE A 255 5.13 3.03 -10.69
C ILE A 255 6.24 4.07 -10.61
N SER A 256 7.48 3.63 -10.73
CA SER A 256 8.66 4.47 -10.84
C SER A 256 9.11 4.50 -12.28
N VAL A 257 9.26 5.68 -12.87
CA VAL A 257 9.78 5.88 -14.22
C VAL A 257 11.08 6.67 -14.11
N TYR A 258 12.15 6.09 -14.63
CA TYR A 258 13.47 6.71 -14.71
C TYR A 258 13.78 7.01 -16.16
N VAL A 259 14.27 8.22 -16.42
CA VAL A 259 14.65 8.66 -17.77
C VAL A 259 16.11 9.06 -17.74
N ALA A 260 16.90 8.37 -18.55
CA ALA A 260 18.34 8.62 -18.71
C ALA A 260 18.67 8.90 -20.17
N ARG A 261 19.80 9.57 -20.43
CA ARG A 261 20.29 9.75 -21.79
C ARG A 261 20.74 8.39 -22.36
N ALA A 262 20.36 8.08 -23.59
CA ALA A 262 20.76 6.83 -24.24
C ALA A 262 22.30 6.72 -24.29
N GLY A 263 22.84 5.61 -23.76
CA GLY A 263 24.29 5.35 -23.67
C GLY A 263 24.94 5.84 -22.38
N SER A 264 24.17 6.41 -21.44
CA SER A 264 24.61 6.59 -20.04
C SER A 264 24.66 5.24 -19.33
N SER A 265 25.38 5.17 -18.20
CA SER A 265 25.51 3.94 -17.41
C SER A 265 24.14 3.31 -17.16
N PRO A 266 24.01 1.99 -17.32
CA PRO A 266 22.74 1.30 -17.04
C PRO A 266 22.33 1.56 -15.60
N LEU A 267 21.02 1.54 -15.35
CA LEU A 267 20.48 1.62 -13.98
C LEU A 267 21.14 0.52 -13.13
N PRO A 268 21.41 0.79 -11.83
CA PRO A 268 22.03 -0.18 -10.95
C PRO A 268 21.27 -1.51 -10.98
N GLU A 269 21.99 -2.65 -11.08
CA GLU A 269 21.40 -4.01 -11.08
C GLU A 269 20.49 -4.24 -9.86
N GLU A 270 20.75 -3.58 -8.75
CA GLU A 270 19.93 -3.60 -7.53
C GLU A 270 18.49 -3.11 -7.76
N LEU A 271 18.26 -2.23 -8.73
CA LEU A 271 16.90 -1.84 -9.14
C LEU A 271 16.22 -2.94 -9.97
N LEU A 272 17.02 -3.72 -10.72
CA LEU A 272 16.52 -4.78 -11.59
C LEU A 272 16.11 -6.04 -10.83
N THR A 273 16.65 -6.25 -9.63
CA THR A 273 16.45 -7.46 -8.81
C THR A 273 15.42 -7.30 -7.69
N ARG A 274 14.71 -6.19 -7.61
CA ARG A 274 13.65 -6.01 -6.61
C ARG A 274 12.52 -7.02 -6.83
N ASN A 275 12.48 -8.04 -5.99
CA ASN A 275 11.53 -9.14 -6.04
C ASN A 275 10.07 -8.64 -6.07
N GLY A 276 9.27 -9.19 -7.00
CA GLY A 276 7.83 -8.91 -7.13
C GLY A 276 7.49 -7.59 -7.84
N LEU A 277 8.47 -6.91 -8.45
CA LEU A 277 8.25 -5.79 -9.35
C LEU A 277 8.37 -6.25 -10.80
N SER A 278 7.45 -5.81 -11.65
CA SER A 278 7.65 -5.83 -13.10
C SER A 278 8.57 -4.68 -13.49
N LEU A 279 9.45 -4.90 -14.45
CA LEU A 279 10.39 -3.91 -14.97
C LEU A 279 10.43 -3.99 -16.49
N VAL A 280 10.45 -2.85 -17.15
CA VAL A 280 10.66 -2.73 -18.59
C VAL A 280 11.65 -1.60 -18.89
N THR A 281 12.43 -1.79 -19.96
CA THR A 281 13.30 -0.76 -20.50
C THR A 281 12.88 -0.48 -21.94
N GLU A 282 12.63 0.78 -22.27
CA GLU A 282 12.20 1.23 -23.59
C GLU A 282 13.08 2.39 -24.06
N LYS A 283 13.26 2.49 -25.39
CA LYS A 283 13.94 3.64 -26.01
C LYS A 283 12.90 4.63 -26.53
N VAL A 284 13.02 5.87 -26.11
CA VAL A 284 12.16 6.97 -26.55
C VAL A 284 13.05 8.11 -27.08
N GLY A 285 13.16 8.20 -28.42
CA GLY A 285 14.10 9.11 -29.04
C GLY A 285 15.55 8.80 -28.62
N ASN A 286 16.22 9.78 -28.03
CA ASN A 286 17.58 9.65 -27.48
C ASN A 286 17.59 9.36 -25.96
N ALA A 287 16.47 8.98 -25.39
CA ALA A 287 16.38 8.61 -24.00
C ALA A 287 16.17 7.11 -23.82
N GLU A 288 16.71 6.58 -22.74
CA GLU A 288 16.39 5.26 -22.20
C GLU A 288 15.43 5.44 -21.03
N VAL A 289 14.26 4.81 -21.11
CA VAL A 289 13.19 4.91 -20.13
C VAL A 289 13.05 3.56 -19.45
N VAL A 290 13.25 3.54 -18.13
CA VAL A 290 13.02 2.37 -17.31
C VAL A 290 11.79 2.59 -16.45
N ALA A 291 10.78 1.76 -16.61
CA ALA A 291 9.59 1.76 -15.79
C ALA A 291 9.52 0.49 -14.94
N LEU A 292 9.26 0.65 -13.65
CA LEU A 292 9.10 -0.47 -12.72
C LEU A 292 7.94 -0.23 -11.76
N GLY A 293 7.25 -1.31 -11.40
CA GLY A 293 6.10 -1.22 -10.51
C GLY A 293 5.35 -2.54 -10.36
N LYS A 294 4.35 -2.54 -9.47
CA LYS A 294 3.46 -3.68 -9.24
C LYS A 294 2.23 -3.60 -10.14
N VAL A 295 2.47 -3.65 -11.45
CA VAL A 295 1.45 -3.67 -12.50
C VAL A 295 1.89 -4.60 -13.62
N PRO A 296 1.01 -5.03 -14.55
CA PRO A 296 1.39 -5.84 -15.70
C PRO A 296 2.50 -5.19 -16.54
N MET A 297 3.43 -5.99 -17.06
CA MET A 297 4.56 -5.51 -17.89
C MET A 297 4.10 -4.72 -19.11
N GLU A 298 2.99 -5.12 -19.72
CA GLU A 298 2.40 -4.42 -20.87
C GLU A 298 1.98 -2.98 -20.52
N THR A 299 1.49 -2.77 -19.29
CA THR A 299 1.16 -1.44 -18.78
C THR A 299 2.41 -0.59 -18.63
N LEU A 300 3.49 -1.14 -18.05
CA LEU A 300 4.76 -0.43 -17.92
C LEU A 300 5.34 -0.05 -19.27
N SER A 301 5.36 -0.99 -20.24
CA SER A 301 5.84 -0.75 -21.60
C SER A 301 5.03 0.35 -22.29
N ARG A 302 3.71 0.33 -22.16
CA ARG A 302 2.84 1.36 -22.74
C ARG A 302 3.06 2.73 -22.10
N ILE A 303 3.22 2.80 -20.78
CA ILE A 303 3.54 4.04 -20.07
C ILE A 303 4.89 4.59 -20.55
N ALA A 304 5.93 3.76 -20.56
CA ALA A 304 7.27 4.16 -20.97
C ALA A 304 7.29 4.68 -22.43
N LYS A 305 6.62 3.98 -23.36
CA LYS A 305 6.50 4.39 -24.78
C LYS A 305 5.65 5.66 -24.98
N SER A 306 4.76 5.97 -24.05
CA SER A 306 3.92 7.17 -24.13
C SER A 306 4.62 8.45 -23.66
N LEU A 307 5.84 8.33 -23.14
CA LEU A 307 6.60 9.45 -22.65
C LEU A 307 7.09 10.32 -23.82
N THR A 308 6.86 11.60 -23.75
CA THR A 308 7.26 12.60 -24.74
C THR A 308 7.94 13.76 -24.06
N LEU A 309 8.92 14.36 -24.74
CA LEU A 309 9.54 15.61 -24.31
C LEU A 309 8.81 16.77 -24.97
N GLU A 310 8.36 17.75 -24.18
CA GLU A 310 7.84 19.05 -24.71
C GLU A 310 8.95 19.98 -25.16
#